data_b9ec1d9572b137d8b0f38f2087a7b57c
#
_entry.id   b9ec1d9572b137d8b0f38f2087a7b57c
#
_cell.length_a   1.000
_cell.length_b   1.000
_cell.length_c   1.000
_cell.angle_alpha   90.00
_cell.angle_beta   90.00
_cell.angle_gamma   90.00
#
_symmetry.space_group_name_H-M   'P 1'
#
loop_
_entity.id
_entity.type
_entity.pdbx_description
1 polymer ?
#
loop_
_entity_poly.entity_id
_entity_poly.type
_entity_poly.pdbx_seq_one_letter_code
_entity_poly.pdbx_strand_id
1 'polypeptide(L)'
;PFTTKADMRANYPFGLVAGNMREDGVRIHSSSGTTGTPTVIVHSQHDLDSWANLVARCLYMVGIRKTDIFQNSSGYGMFTGGLGFQYGAERLGALTVPAAAGNSKRQIKFITDFKTTALHAIPSYAIRLAEVFQEEGIDPAGTSLKTLVIGAEPHTDEQRRKIERMLGVKAYNSF
;
A
#
# COMPACT_ATOMS: atom_id res chain seq x y z
N PRO A 1 -5.32 17.24 26.28
CA PRO A 1 -4.20 16.32 26.52
C PRO A 1 -3.82 15.64 25.20
N PHE A 2 -2.54 15.38 25.02
CA PHE A 2 -2.03 14.64 23.86
C PHE A 2 -1.70 13.21 24.28
N THR A 3 -1.90 12.25 23.39
CA THR A 3 -1.41 10.87 23.54
C THR A 3 -0.08 10.76 22.80
N THR A 4 0.94 10.29 23.50
CA THR A 4 2.28 10.09 22.93
C THR A 4 2.51 8.61 22.61
N LYS A 5 3.56 8.35 21.82
CA LYS A 5 3.98 6.96 21.54
C LYS A 5 4.43 6.22 22.81
N ALA A 6 4.93 6.93 23.82
CA ALA A 6 5.28 6.37 25.10
C ALA A 6 4.02 5.89 25.85
N ASP A 7 2.95 6.67 25.83
CA ASP A 7 1.68 6.29 26.45
C ASP A 7 1.09 5.04 25.79
N MET A 8 1.16 4.94 24.45
CA MET A 8 0.71 3.75 23.73
C MET A 8 1.50 2.50 24.11
N ARG A 9 2.81 2.63 24.30
CA ARG A 9 3.67 1.51 24.72
C ARG A 9 3.44 1.10 26.17
N ALA A 10 3.28 2.06 27.06
CA ALA A 10 3.01 1.80 28.48
C ALA A 10 1.66 1.10 28.71
N ASN A 11 0.72 1.27 27.78
CA ASN A 11 -0.61 0.68 27.82
C ASN A 11 -0.78 -0.49 26.82
N TYR A 12 0.32 -1.07 26.37
CA TYR A 12 0.29 -2.22 25.46
C TYR A 12 -0.37 -3.44 26.13
N PRO A 13 -1.17 -4.25 25.42
CA PRO A 13 -1.59 -4.02 24.04
C PRO A 13 -2.88 -3.20 23.89
N PHE A 14 -3.77 -3.14 24.88
CA PHE A 14 -5.13 -2.65 24.72
C PHE A 14 -5.57 -1.58 25.73
N GLY A 15 -4.65 -1.12 26.58
CA GLY A 15 -4.98 -0.21 27.69
C GLY A 15 -5.52 1.17 27.29
N LEU A 16 -5.35 1.56 26.02
CA LEU A 16 -5.90 2.82 25.47
C LEU A 16 -7.07 2.61 24.52
N VAL A 17 -7.60 1.40 24.41
CA VAL A 17 -8.78 1.16 23.57
C VAL A 17 -10.02 1.78 24.25
N ALA A 18 -10.67 2.70 23.55
CA ALA A 18 -11.94 3.27 23.97
C ALA A 18 -13.09 2.36 23.50
N GLY A 19 -14.04 2.09 24.36
CA GLY A 19 -15.14 1.19 24.05
C GLY A 19 -14.87 -0.28 24.37
N ASN A 20 -15.77 -1.15 23.95
CA ASN A 20 -15.65 -2.60 24.16
C ASN A 20 -14.96 -3.28 22.99
N MET A 21 -13.67 -3.56 23.14
CA MET A 21 -12.85 -4.18 22.09
C MET A 21 -13.46 -5.49 21.54
N ARG A 22 -14.12 -6.30 22.37
CA ARG A 22 -14.66 -7.59 21.95
C ARG A 22 -15.99 -7.47 21.21
N GLU A 23 -16.73 -6.42 21.46
CA GLU A 23 -18.02 -6.15 20.80
C GLU A 23 -17.84 -5.27 19.57
N ASP A 24 -16.96 -4.26 19.64
CA ASP A 24 -16.81 -3.23 18.61
C ASP A 24 -15.61 -3.48 17.68
N GLY A 25 -14.58 -4.20 18.17
CA GLY A 25 -13.33 -4.41 17.44
C GLY A 25 -13.48 -5.46 16.33
N VAL A 26 -13.08 -5.10 15.11
CA VAL A 26 -13.15 -5.97 13.93
C VAL A 26 -11.75 -6.34 13.43
N ARG A 27 -10.75 -5.47 13.63
CA ARG A 27 -9.40 -5.69 13.14
C ARG A 27 -8.35 -5.06 14.06
N ILE A 28 -7.20 -5.72 14.13
CA ILE A 28 -6.02 -5.22 14.84
C ILE A 28 -4.93 -4.93 13.82
N HIS A 29 -4.32 -3.76 13.95
CA HIS A 29 -3.05 -3.43 13.29
C HIS A 29 -1.98 -3.10 14.31
N SER A 30 -0.72 -3.28 13.93
CA SER A 30 0.39 -2.88 14.77
C SER A 30 1.56 -2.34 13.96
N SER A 31 2.40 -1.53 14.61
CA SER A 31 3.71 -1.19 14.08
C SER A 31 4.66 -2.41 14.14
N SER A 32 5.75 -2.37 13.37
CA SER A 32 6.76 -3.45 13.33
C SER A 32 7.44 -3.74 14.67
N GLY A 33 7.43 -2.78 15.60
CA GLY A 33 8.07 -2.95 16.89
C GLY A 33 9.60 -3.03 16.84
N THR A 34 10.24 -2.65 15.74
CA THR A 34 11.72 -2.71 15.58
C THR A 34 12.50 -1.95 16.64
N THR A 35 11.89 -0.96 17.27
CA THR A 35 12.48 -0.15 18.35
C THR A 35 11.97 -0.53 19.75
N GLY A 36 11.42 -1.72 19.93
CA GLY A 36 10.85 -2.21 21.19
C GLY A 36 9.38 -2.63 21.07
N THR A 37 8.58 -2.42 22.11
CA THR A 37 7.15 -2.78 22.13
C THR A 37 6.41 -2.13 20.97
N PRO A 38 5.68 -2.90 20.14
CA PRO A 38 4.89 -2.33 19.04
C PRO A 38 3.74 -1.47 19.57
N THR A 39 3.25 -0.56 18.75
CA THR A 39 1.98 0.11 19.01
C THR A 39 0.86 -0.69 18.36
N VAL A 40 -0.22 -0.91 19.08
CA VAL A 40 -1.39 -1.67 18.63
C VAL A 40 -2.58 -0.74 18.50
N ILE A 41 -3.33 -0.91 17.43
CA ILE A 41 -4.57 -0.17 17.18
C ILE A 41 -5.67 -1.19 16.86
N VAL A 42 -6.78 -1.09 17.56
CA VAL A 42 -8.00 -1.84 17.28
C VAL A 42 -8.93 -0.94 16.47
N HIS A 43 -9.41 -1.44 15.37
CA HIS A 43 -10.36 -0.76 14.48
C HIS A 43 -11.75 -1.36 14.61
N SER A 44 -12.75 -0.51 14.72
CA SER A 44 -14.14 -0.85 14.50
C SER A 44 -14.45 -0.95 12.99
N GLN A 45 -15.63 -1.46 12.64
CA GLN A 45 -16.08 -1.45 11.23
C GLN A 45 -16.17 -0.03 10.69
N HIS A 46 -16.64 0.91 11.49
CA HIS A 46 -16.70 2.33 11.11
C HIS A 46 -15.32 2.90 10.78
N ASP A 47 -14.30 2.58 11.57
CA ASP A 47 -12.91 3.01 11.31
C ASP A 47 -12.39 2.43 9.99
N LEU A 48 -12.67 1.15 9.73
CA LEU A 48 -12.26 0.48 8.48
C LEU A 48 -12.94 1.09 7.26
N ASP A 49 -14.23 1.39 7.35
CA ASP A 49 -15.00 2.03 6.28
C ASP A 49 -14.50 3.46 6.01
N SER A 50 -14.23 4.21 7.08
CA SER A 50 -13.65 5.56 7.00
C SER A 50 -12.26 5.51 6.36
N TRP A 51 -11.41 4.60 6.80
CA TRP A 51 -10.07 4.42 6.24
C TRP A 51 -10.11 4.03 4.75
N ALA A 52 -10.92 3.06 4.38
CA ALA A 52 -11.10 2.68 2.98
C ALA A 52 -11.55 3.86 2.11
N ASN A 53 -12.45 4.69 2.63
CA ASN A 53 -12.92 5.91 1.95
C ASN A 53 -11.80 6.95 1.79
N LEU A 54 -10.97 7.16 2.81
CA LEU A 54 -9.84 8.09 2.73
C LEU A 54 -8.82 7.63 1.69
N VAL A 55 -8.45 6.34 1.68
CA VAL A 55 -7.52 5.80 0.69
C VAL A 55 -8.11 5.85 -0.72
N ALA A 56 -9.41 5.55 -0.89
CA ALA A 56 -10.09 5.70 -2.19
C ALA A 56 -9.99 7.13 -2.73
N ARG A 57 -10.15 8.13 -1.87
CA ARG A 57 -9.99 9.55 -2.24
C ARG A 57 -8.56 9.87 -2.66
N CYS A 58 -7.56 9.36 -1.93
CA CYS A 58 -6.15 9.53 -2.29
C CYS A 58 -5.84 8.90 -3.66
N LEU A 59 -6.34 7.69 -3.92
CA LEU A 59 -6.18 7.02 -5.22
C LEU A 59 -6.87 7.82 -6.34
N TYR A 60 -8.06 8.36 -6.07
CA TYR A 60 -8.76 9.22 -7.03
C TYR A 60 -7.97 10.50 -7.34
N MET A 61 -7.33 11.12 -6.34
CA MET A 61 -6.50 12.34 -6.50
C MET A 61 -5.33 12.11 -7.44
N VAL A 62 -4.71 10.94 -7.44
CA VAL A 62 -3.59 10.59 -8.32
C VAL A 62 -4.04 10.04 -9.68
N GLY A 63 -5.31 10.15 -10.00
CA GLY A 63 -5.86 9.83 -11.31
C GLY A 63 -6.40 8.41 -11.49
N ILE A 64 -6.35 7.55 -10.47
CA ILE A 64 -6.90 6.19 -10.54
C ILE A 64 -8.43 6.26 -10.52
N ARG A 65 -9.09 5.43 -11.33
CA ARG A 65 -10.54 5.40 -11.54
C ARG A 65 -11.07 3.97 -11.44
N LYS A 66 -12.38 3.82 -11.40
CA LYS A 66 -13.07 2.52 -11.40
C LYS A 66 -12.78 1.64 -12.62
N THR A 67 -12.29 2.23 -13.69
CA THR A 67 -11.91 1.54 -14.93
C THR A 67 -10.47 1.02 -14.90
N ASP A 68 -9.71 1.35 -13.85
CA ASP A 68 -8.34 0.91 -13.71
C ASP A 68 -8.24 -0.49 -13.09
N ILE A 69 -7.13 -1.16 -13.37
CA ILE A 69 -6.73 -2.40 -12.72
C ILE A 69 -5.58 -2.05 -11.77
N PHE A 70 -5.87 -2.14 -10.49
CA PHE A 70 -4.96 -1.78 -9.42
C PHE A 70 -4.29 -3.01 -8.83
N GLN A 71 -2.98 -3.14 -8.99
CA GLN A 71 -2.20 -4.22 -8.40
C GLN A 71 -1.54 -3.75 -7.11
N ASN A 72 -1.77 -4.50 -6.02
CA ASN A 72 -1.16 -4.22 -4.73
C ASN A 72 -0.03 -5.23 -4.46
N SER A 73 1.22 -4.77 -4.56
CA SER A 73 2.41 -5.58 -4.30
C SER A 73 3.01 -5.38 -2.90
N SER A 74 2.23 -4.86 -1.96
CA SER A 74 2.61 -4.77 -0.55
C SER A 74 2.27 -6.03 0.23
N GLY A 75 3.04 -6.30 1.29
CA GLY A 75 2.73 -7.39 2.22
C GLY A 75 1.40 -7.16 2.95
N TYR A 76 0.62 -8.23 3.06
CA TYR A 76 -0.58 -8.25 3.91
C TYR A 76 -0.21 -8.79 5.29
N GLY A 77 -0.69 -8.16 6.33
CA GLY A 77 -0.39 -8.56 7.71
C GLY A 77 -0.81 -7.48 8.69
N MET A 78 -0.07 -7.37 9.79
CA MET A 78 -0.36 -6.40 10.86
C MET A 78 -0.13 -4.94 10.43
N PHE A 79 0.59 -4.70 9.33
CA PHE A 79 0.85 -3.36 8.80
C PHE A 79 -0.35 -2.81 8.04
N THR A 80 -0.47 -1.49 8.05
CA THR A 80 -1.62 -0.80 7.45
C THR A 80 -1.59 -0.76 5.93
N GLY A 81 -0.40 -0.69 5.30
CA GLY A 81 -0.24 -0.42 3.87
C GLY A 81 -0.94 -1.42 2.95
N GLY A 82 -0.71 -2.73 3.14
CA GLY A 82 -1.30 -3.76 2.28
C GLY A 82 -2.82 -3.71 2.25
N LEU A 83 -3.45 -3.84 3.41
CA LEU A 83 -4.91 -3.84 3.53
C LEU A 83 -5.54 -2.48 3.23
N GLY A 84 -4.88 -1.38 3.62
CA GLY A 84 -5.38 -0.04 3.34
C GLY A 84 -5.54 0.24 1.86
N PHE A 85 -4.52 -0.05 1.07
CA PHE A 85 -4.57 0.11 -0.38
C PHE A 85 -5.56 -0.87 -1.03
N GLN A 86 -5.63 -2.10 -0.55
CA GLN A 86 -6.60 -3.10 -1.01
C GLN A 86 -8.03 -2.56 -0.88
N TYR A 87 -8.45 -2.24 0.34
CA TYR A 87 -9.82 -1.77 0.59
C TYR A 87 -10.10 -0.40 -0.04
N GLY A 88 -9.11 0.47 -0.12
CA GLY A 88 -9.25 1.75 -0.79
C GLY A 88 -9.50 1.62 -2.28
N ALA A 89 -8.77 0.74 -2.97
CA ALA A 89 -8.96 0.47 -4.39
C ALA A 89 -10.32 -0.19 -4.67
N GLU A 90 -10.72 -1.16 -3.85
CA GLU A 90 -12.04 -1.80 -3.92
C GLU A 90 -13.17 -0.79 -3.67
N ARG A 91 -13.01 0.09 -2.67
CA ARG A 91 -13.96 1.17 -2.38
C ARG A 91 -14.10 2.17 -3.52
N LEU A 92 -13.01 2.45 -4.23
CA LEU A 92 -13.00 3.27 -5.45
C LEU A 92 -13.72 2.56 -6.61
N GLY A 93 -13.83 1.24 -6.56
CA GLY A 93 -14.43 0.40 -7.60
C GLY A 93 -13.42 -0.05 -8.66
N ALA A 94 -12.12 0.14 -8.46
CA ALA A 94 -11.08 -0.39 -9.34
C ALA A 94 -11.00 -1.92 -9.23
N LEU A 95 -10.72 -2.60 -10.34
CA LEU A 95 -10.45 -4.03 -10.30
C LEU A 95 -9.10 -4.28 -9.59
N THR A 96 -9.16 -4.87 -8.40
CA THR A 96 -8.00 -4.96 -7.53
C THR A 96 -7.35 -6.34 -7.60
N VAL A 97 -6.03 -6.36 -7.84
CA VAL A 97 -5.19 -7.56 -7.86
C VAL A 97 -4.39 -7.64 -6.55
N PRO A 98 -4.77 -8.50 -5.60
CA PRO A 98 -4.10 -8.67 -4.31
C PRO A 98 -2.83 -9.53 -4.45
N ALA A 99 -1.84 -9.03 -5.16
CA ALA A 99 -0.65 -9.78 -5.55
C ALA A 99 0.29 -10.10 -4.37
N ALA A 100 0.18 -9.34 -3.27
CA ALA A 100 1.07 -9.39 -2.11
C ALA A 100 2.54 -9.09 -2.46
N ALA A 101 3.43 -9.15 -1.48
CA ALA A 101 4.85 -8.92 -1.69
C ALA A 101 5.59 -10.16 -2.23
N GLY A 102 6.73 -9.94 -2.86
CA GLY A 102 7.64 -10.99 -3.32
C GLY A 102 7.33 -11.54 -4.71
N ASN A 103 8.18 -12.46 -5.17
CA ASN A 103 8.13 -13.11 -6.48
C ASN A 103 7.98 -12.11 -7.65
N SER A 104 9.04 -11.34 -7.91
CA SER A 104 9.03 -10.23 -8.88
C SER A 104 8.64 -10.67 -10.30
N LYS A 105 9.03 -11.86 -10.74
CA LYS A 105 8.61 -12.41 -12.05
C LYS A 105 7.10 -12.62 -12.11
N ARG A 106 6.50 -13.11 -11.03
CA ARG A 106 5.04 -13.25 -10.94
C ARG A 106 4.33 -11.89 -10.95
N GLN A 107 4.91 -10.88 -10.29
CA GLN A 107 4.37 -9.53 -10.32
C GLN A 107 4.33 -8.97 -11.75
N ILE A 108 5.42 -9.13 -12.50
CA ILE A 108 5.48 -8.71 -13.90
C ILE A 108 4.49 -9.49 -14.76
N LYS A 109 4.39 -10.81 -14.55
CA LYS A 109 3.39 -11.62 -15.23
C LYS A 109 1.97 -11.11 -14.97
N PHE A 110 1.63 -10.73 -13.75
CA PHE A 110 0.31 -10.15 -13.46
C PHE A 110 0.12 -8.78 -14.13
N ILE A 111 1.16 -7.93 -14.14
CA ILE A 111 1.11 -6.64 -14.83
C ILE A 111 0.79 -6.83 -16.31
N THR A 112 1.44 -7.80 -16.96
CA THR A 112 1.26 -8.07 -18.38
C THR A 112 -0.04 -8.78 -18.71
N ASP A 113 -0.38 -9.83 -18.00
CA ASP A 113 -1.55 -10.68 -18.27
C ASP A 113 -2.86 -9.97 -17.94
N PHE A 114 -2.93 -9.31 -16.79
CA PHE A 114 -4.13 -8.62 -16.31
C PHE A 114 -4.24 -7.19 -16.84
N LYS A 115 -3.22 -6.71 -17.58
CA LYS A 115 -3.20 -5.34 -18.10
C LYS A 115 -3.29 -4.30 -16.98
N THR A 116 -2.56 -4.54 -15.89
CA THR A 116 -2.50 -3.64 -14.73
C THR A 116 -2.17 -2.22 -15.18
N THR A 117 -2.98 -1.26 -14.74
CA THR A 117 -2.82 0.16 -15.09
C THR A 117 -2.22 0.98 -13.96
N ALA A 118 -2.42 0.52 -12.71
CA ALA A 118 -1.89 1.17 -11.51
C ALA A 118 -1.28 0.14 -10.56
N LEU A 119 -0.12 0.47 -10.00
CA LEU A 119 0.64 -0.40 -9.09
C LEU A 119 0.91 0.34 -7.78
N HIS A 120 0.76 -0.35 -6.65
CA HIS A 120 1.29 0.07 -5.37
C HIS A 120 2.51 -0.77 -4.99
N ALA A 121 3.61 -0.11 -4.65
CA ALA A 121 4.87 -0.74 -4.25
C ALA A 121 5.68 0.15 -3.30
N ILE A 122 6.62 -0.43 -2.55
CA ILE A 122 7.65 0.38 -1.87
C ILE A 122 8.72 0.82 -2.87
N PRO A 123 9.39 1.97 -2.68
CA PRO A 123 10.36 2.53 -3.62
C PRO A 123 11.47 1.58 -4.03
N SER A 124 12.10 0.89 -3.08
CA SER A 124 13.15 -0.08 -3.34
C SER A 124 12.66 -1.25 -4.21
N TYR A 125 11.44 -1.71 -3.96
CA TYR A 125 10.84 -2.79 -4.74
C TYR A 125 10.42 -2.34 -6.14
N ALA A 126 10.00 -1.10 -6.33
CA ALA A 126 9.73 -0.54 -7.65
C ALA A 126 10.99 -0.53 -8.54
N ILE A 127 12.15 -0.19 -7.96
CA ILE A 127 13.45 -0.29 -8.66
C ILE A 127 13.74 -1.75 -9.02
N ARG A 128 13.57 -2.67 -8.06
CA ARG A 128 13.77 -4.11 -8.33
C ARG A 128 12.86 -4.66 -9.43
N LEU A 129 11.60 -4.23 -9.47
CA LEU A 129 10.69 -4.62 -10.56
C LEU A 129 11.18 -4.12 -11.90
N ALA A 130 11.68 -2.88 -11.98
CA ALA A 130 12.24 -2.34 -13.22
C ALA A 130 13.46 -3.13 -13.71
N GLU A 131 14.34 -3.56 -12.80
CA GLU A 131 15.46 -4.45 -13.12
C GLU A 131 14.98 -5.79 -13.67
N VAL A 132 13.97 -6.40 -13.01
CA VAL A 132 13.42 -7.69 -13.45
C VAL A 132 12.70 -7.58 -14.79
N PHE A 133 12.06 -6.45 -15.11
CA PHE A 133 11.55 -6.18 -16.46
C PHE A 133 12.67 -6.28 -17.51
N GLN A 134 13.84 -5.69 -17.23
CA GLN A 134 15.00 -5.77 -18.10
C GLN A 134 15.55 -7.19 -18.20
N GLU A 135 15.67 -7.91 -17.07
CA GLU A 135 16.12 -9.32 -17.03
C GLU A 135 15.23 -10.25 -17.87
N GLU A 136 13.92 -10.00 -17.89
CA GLU A 136 12.93 -10.76 -18.66
C GLU A 136 12.79 -10.26 -20.11
N GLY A 137 13.51 -9.22 -20.51
CA GLY A 137 13.44 -8.65 -21.87
C GLY A 137 12.10 -8.00 -22.19
N ILE A 138 11.37 -7.53 -21.17
CA ILE A 138 10.06 -6.89 -21.32
C ILE A 138 10.24 -5.37 -21.16
N ASP A 139 9.78 -4.60 -22.14
CA ASP A 139 9.73 -3.14 -22.01
C ASP A 139 8.53 -2.73 -21.15
N PRO A 140 8.75 -2.14 -19.95
CA PRO A 140 7.66 -1.67 -19.12
C PRO A 140 6.74 -0.66 -19.81
N ALA A 141 7.30 0.21 -20.67
CA ALA A 141 6.53 1.22 -21.42
C ALA A 141 5.57 0.59 -22.43
N GLY A 142 5.82 -0.65 -22.87
CA GLY A 142 4.91 -1.43 -23.70
C GLY A 142 3.76 -2.07 -22.94
N THR A 143 3.72 -1.99 -21.59
CA THR A 143 2.63 -2.52 -20.79
C THR A 143 1.48 -1.51 -20.64
N SER A 144 0.42 -1.91 -19.95
CA SER A 144 -0.69 -0.99 -19.62
C SER A 144 -0.41 -0.12 -18.39
N LEU A 145 0.72 -0.32 -17.70
CA LEU A 145 1.05 0.38 -16.47
C LEU A 145 1.30 1.87 -16.71
N LYS A 146 0.59 2.73 -15.98
CA LYS A 146 0.64 4.19 -16.13
C LYS A 146 0.94 4.90 -14.84
N THR A 147 0.41 4.37 -13.73
CA THR A 147 0.45 5.02 -12.43
C THR A 147 1.12 4.12 -11.40
N LEU A 148 2.04 4.69 -10.63
CA LEU A 148 2.67 4.03 -9.50
C LEU A 148 2.41 4.85 -8.24
N VAL A 149 1.98 4.19 -7.16
CA VAL A 149 1.87 4.78 -5.83
C VAL A 149 2.98 4.17 -4.98
N ILE A 150 3.90 5.00 -4.50
CA ILE A 150 5.07 4.55 -3.72
C ILE A 150 5.07 5.15 -2.32
N GLY A 151 5.51 4.38 -1.33
CA GLY A 151 5.59 4.83 0.05
C GLY A 151 6.17 3.80 0.99
N ALA A 152 6.00 4.03 2.29
CA ALA A 152 6.52 3.20 3.39
C ALA A 152 8.06 3.18 3.54
N GLU A 153 8.81 3.78 2.63
CA GLU A 153 10.27 3.97 2.74
C GLU A 153 10.63 5.43 2.45
N PRO A 154 11.58 6.02 3.18
CA PRO A 154 12.15 7.32 2.81
C PRO A 154 12.77 7.25 1.41
N HIS A 155 12.48 8.21 0.58
CA HIS A 155 13.07 8.33 -0.75
C HIS A 155 13.12 9.79 -1.20
N THR A 156 14.04 10.08 -2.10
CA THR A 156 14.21 11.41 -2.66
C THR A 156 13.37 11.60 -3.93
N ASP A 157 13.15 12.85 -4.31
CA ASP A 157 12.53 13.16 -5.60
C ASP A 157 13.33 12.62 -6.79
N GLU A 158 14.65 12.56 -6.66
CA GLU A 158 15.51 11.99 -7.69
C GLU A 158 15.26 10.49 -7.85
N GLN A 159 15.15 9.75 -6.74
CA GLN A 159 14.79 8.32 -6.76
C GLN A 159 13.42 8.10 -7.38
N ARG A 160 12.42 8.92 -7.02
CA ARG A 160 11.09 8.86 -7.62
C ARG A 160 11.16 9.06 -9.14
N ARG A 161 11.87 10.09 -9.62
CA ARG A 161 12.06 10.36 -11.04
C ARG A 161 12.84 9.24 -11.75
N LYS A 162 13.78 8.60 -11.07
CA LYS A 162 14.48 7.42 -11.60
C LYS A 162 13.50 6.28 -11.84
N ILE A 163 12.65 5.99 -10.86
CA ILE A 163 11.60 4.95 -10.98
C ILE A 163 10.65 5.27 -12.14
N GLU A 164 10.20 6.53 -12.26
CA GLU A 164 9.34 6.98 -13.37
C GLU A 164 9.97 6.68 -14.74
N ARG A 165 11.25 7.01 -14.90
CA ARG A 165 11.98 6.75 -16.16
C ARG A 165 12.16 5.27 -16.44
N MET A 166 12.49 4.47 -15.41
CA MET A 166 12.76 3.03 -15.56
C MET A 166 11.49 2.25 -15.92
N LEU A 167 10.34 2.64 -15.39
CA LEU A 167 9.07 1.94 -15.58
C LEU A 167 8.14 2.60 -16.62
N GLY A 168 8.48 3.79 -17.11
CA GLY A 168 7.63 4.53 -18.04
C GLY A 168 6.30 5.00 -17.44
N VAL A 169 6.27 5.27 -16.13
CA VAL A 169 5.05 5.59 -15.38
C VAL A 169 5.13 6.96 -14.71
N LYS A 170 3.99 7.45 -14.22
CA LYS A 170 3.94 8.55 -13.25
C LYS A 170 3.89 7.99 -11.84
N ALA A 171 4.83 8.39 -10.99
CA ALA A 171 4.89 7.96 -9.59
C ALA A 171 4.43 9.05 -8.63
N TYR A 172 3.59 8.65 -7.68
CA TYR A 172 3.05 9.51 -6.63
C TYR A 172 3.44 8.96 -5.25
N ASN A 173 3.85 9.87 -4.37
CA ASN A 173 4.16 9.48 -3.00
C ASN A 173 2.88 9.23 -2.22
N SER A 174 2.84 8.11 -1.53
CA SER A 174 1.87 7.86 -0.46
C SER A 174 2.55 8.05 0.88
N PHE A 175 1.93 8.78 1.73
CA PHE A 175 2.44 9.04 3.08
C PHE A 175 1.54 8.39 4.12
#